data_5c2d64319d15018e5f583e4d5e4c6fa6
#
_entry.id   5c2d64319d15018e5f583e4d5e4c6fa6
#
_cell.length_a   1.000
_cell.length_b   1.000
_cell.length_c   1.000
_cell.angle_alpha   90.00
_cell.angle_beta   90.00
_cell.angle_gamma   90.00
#
_symmetry.space_group_name_H-M   'P 1'
#
loop_
_entity.id
_entity.type
_entity.pdbx_description
1 polymer ?
#
loop_
_entity_poly.entity_id
_entity_poly.type
_entity_poly.pdbx_seq_one_letter_code
_entity_poly.pdbx_strand_id
1 'polypeptide(L)' 'MKILVTGSSGFIGSHLTEYLVKRGYRVVAFDRYNSNNHYGWLENSKYKKKIKFILGDIRDYDSVNKAMKGCQHVMHL' A
#
# COMPACT_ATOMS: atom_id res chain seq x y z
N MET A 1 -14.77 2.09 1.85
CA MET A 1 -13.94 1.40 2.83
C MET A 1 -12.47 1.59 2.48
N LYS A 2 -11.66 1.89 3.45
CA LYS A 2 -10.24 2.17 3.26
C LYS A 2 -9.42 1.02 3.83
N ILE A 3 -8.51 0.48 3.03
CA ILE A 3 -7.73 -0.71 3.38
C ILE A 3 -6.25 -0.40 3.27
N LEU A 4 -5.50 -0.75 4.31
CA LEU A 4 -4.05 -0.66 4.31
C LEU A 4 -3.48 -2.00 3.85
N VAL A 5 -2.62 -1.97 2.84
CA VAL A 5 -1.91 -3.16 2.37
C VAL A 5 -0.43 -2.97 2.63
N THR A 6 0.16 -3.82 3.47
CA THR A 6 1.61 -3.82 3.68
C THR A 6 2.26 -4.78 2.70
N GLY A 7 3.49 -4.51 2.29
CA GLY A 7 4.16 -5.33 1.29
C GLY A 7 3.52 -5.19 -0.09
N SER A 8 2.92 -4.04 -0.36
CA SER A 8 2.10 -3.81 -1.54
C SER A 8 2.89 -3.80 -2.85
N SER A 9 4.18 -3.52 -2.80
CA SER A 9 4.99 -3.45 -4.03
C SER A 9 5.54 -4.79 -4.47
N GLY A 10 5.37 -5.84 -3.66
CA GLY A 10 5.75 -7.20 -4.07
C GLY A 10 4.77 -7.77 -5.08
N PHE A 11 5.09 -8.96 -5.59
CA PHE A 11 4.26 -9.58 -6.64
C PHE A 11 2.82 -9.82 -6.16
N ILE A 12 2.66 -10.50 -5.04
CA ILE A 12 1.33 -10.82 -4.52
C ILE A 12 0.64 -9.56 -4.03
N GLY A 13 1.36 -8.70 -3.30
CA GLY A 13 0.80 -7.47 -2.75
C GLY A 13 0.31 -6.51 -3.83
N SER A 14 1.04 -6.41 -4.94
CA SER A 14 0.63 -5.54 -6.04
C SER A 14 -0.66 -6.02 -6.69
N HIS A 15 -0.78 -7.33 -6.91
CA HIS A 15 -1.99 -7.90 -7.49
C HIS A 15 -3.19 -7.70 -6.56
N LEU A 16 -3.00 -7.92 -5.26
CA LEU A 16 -4.03 -7.69 -4.27
C LEU A 16 -4.47 -6.23 -4.26
N THR A 17 -3.50 -5.32 -4.27
CA THR A 17 -3.77 -3.89 -4.26
C THR A 17 -4.60 -3.47 -5.47
N GLU A 18 -4.21 -3.93 -6.66
CA GLU A 18 -4.96 -3.62 -7.88
C GLU A 18 -6.36 -4.20 -7.85
N TYR A 19 -6.49 -5.41 -7.32
CA TYR A 19 -7.79 -6.05 -7.19
C TYR A 19 -8.72 -5.22 -6.29
N LEU A 20 -8.22 -4.76 -5.16
CA LEU A 20 -9.00 -3.97 -4.22
C LEU A 20 -9.44 -2.64 -4.84
N VAL A 21 -8.54 -1.97 -5.55
CA VAL A 21 -8.86 -0.71 -6.22
C VAL A 21 -9.93 -0.95 -7.28
N LYS A 22 -9.78 -2.02 -8.05
CA LYS A 22 -10.76 -2.38 -9.09
C LYS A 22 -12.13 -2.63 -8.49
N ARG A 23 -12.19 -3.13 -7.26
CA ARG A 23 -13.46 -3.40 -6.57
C ARG A 23 -14.03 -2.17 -5.88
N GLY A 24 -13.39 -1.02 -6.01
CA GLY A 24 -13.91 0.23 -5.49
C GLY A 24 -13.44 0.62 -4.11
N TYR A 25 -12.51 -0.14 -3.52
CA TYR A 25 -11.97 0.21 -2.21
C TYR A 25 -10.90 1.27 -2.34
N ARG A 26 -10.77 2.10 -1.30
CA ARG A 26 -9.65 3.01 -1.17
C ARG A 26 -8.49 2.23 -0.58
N VAL A 27 -7.32 2.30 -1.21
CA VAL A 27 -6.17 1.53 -0.78
C VAL A 27 -5.03 2.47 -0.39
N VAL A 28 -4.47 2.21 0.78
CA VAL A 28 -3.22 2.81 1.22
C VAL A 28 -2.16 1.71 1.10
N ALA A 29 -1.22 1.92 0.19
CA ALA A 29 -0.14 0.97 -0.06
C ALA A 29 1.05 1.36 0.81
N PHE A 30 1.36 0.55 1.81
CA PHE A 30 2.48 0.78 2.72
C PHE A 30 3.59 -0.19 2.38
N ASP A 31 4.77 0.34 2.11
CA ASP A 31 5.89 -0.48 1.75
C ASP A 31 7.17 0.04 2.38
N ARG A 32 8.19 -0.81 2.36
CA ARG A 32 9.48 -0.45 2.92
C ARG A 32 10.09 0.71 2.12
N TYR A 33 10.63 1.67 2.85
CA TYR A 33 11.40 2.74 2.22
C TYR A 33 12.60 2.16 1.47
N ASN A 34 12.83 2.66 0.27
CA ASN A 34 14.01 2.28 -0.52
C ASN A 34 14.65 3.55 -1.10
N SER A 35 15.93 3.43 -1.45
CA SER A 35 16.69 4.59 -1.91
C SER A 35 16.20 5.16 -3.23
N ASN A 36 15.44 4.38 -3.98
CA ASN A 36 14.95 4.79 -5.31
C ASN A 36 13.53 5.33 -5.27
N ASN A 37 12.88 5.33 -4.12
CA ASN A 37 11.47 5.68 -4.00
C ASN A 37 10.60 4.92 -4.99
N HIS A 38 10.94 3.66 -5.22
CA HIS A 38 10.31 2.85 -6.25
C HIS A 38 9.19 2.01 -5.63
N TYR A 39 8.06 1.91 -6.32
CA TYR A 39 6.88 1.21 -5.82
C TYR A 39 6.79 -0.22 -6.36
N GLY A 40 7.90 -0.79 -6.80
CA GLY A 40 7.95 -2.17 -7.25
C GLY A 40 6.99 -2.45 -8.38
N TRP A 41 6.22 -3.51 -8.26
CA TRP A 41 5.28 -3.93 -9.30
C TRP A 41 4.17 -2.91 -9.55
N LEU A 42 3.94 -1.98 -8.62
CA LEU A 42 2.90 -0.96 -8.78
C LEU A 42 3.40 0.29 -9.49
N GLU A 43 4.69 0.39 -9.78
CA GLU A 43 5.27 1.59 -10.38
C GLU A 43 4.59 1.96 -11.70
N ASN A 44 4.27 0.97 -12.51
CA ASN A 44 3.64 1.17 -13.81
C ASN A 44 2.18 0.75 -13.84
N SER A 45 1.55 0.64 -12.67
CA SER A 45 0.17 0.24 -12.60
C SER A 45 -0.75 1.32 -13.16
N LYS A 46 -1.76 0.91 -13.90
CA LYS A 46 -2.79 1.83 -14.39
C LYS A 46 -3.61 2.42 -13.25
N TYR A 47 -3.57 1.81 -12.08
CA TYR A 47 -4.30 2.29 -10.90
C TYR A 47 -3.45 3.16 -9.98
N LYS A 48 -2.22 3.47 -10.37
CA LYS A 48 -1.26 4.18 -9.51
C LYS A 48 -1.84 5.47 -8.93
N LYS A 49 -2.59 6.23 -9.71
CA LYS A 49 -3.16 7.50 -9.27
C LYS A 49 -4.28 7.33 -8.25
N LYS A 50 -4.85 6.14 -8.13
CA LYS A 50 -5.93 5.84 -7.19
C LYS A 50 -5.44 5.24 -5.90
N ILE A 51 -4.14 5.06 -5.76
CA ILE A 51 -3.52 4.42 -4.60
C ILE A 51 -2.72 5.48 -3.84
N LYS A 52 -2.90 5.54 -2.53
CA LYS A 52 -2.07 6.38 -1.68
C LYS A 52 -0.86 5.57 -1.26
N PHE A 53 0.33 6.01 -1.67
CA PHE A 53 1.58 5.32 -1.35
C PHE A 53 2.23 5.93 -0.14
N ILE A 54 2.64 5.08 0.79
CA ILE A 54 3.42 5.49 1.97
C ILE A 54 4.62 4.57 2.06
N LEU A 55 5.81 5.16 2.06
CA LEU A 55 7.04 4.41 2.25
C LEU A 55 7.49 4.59 3.70
N GLY A 56 7.77 3.50 4.36
CA GLY A 56 8.19 3.55 5.76
C GLY A 56 8.69 2.19 6.21
N ASP A 57 8.94 2.09 7.50
CA ASP A 57 9.40 0.85 8.12
C ASP A 57 8.27 0.28 8.96
N ILE A 58 7.87 -0.96 8.68
CA ILE A 58 6.79 -1.61 9.43
C ILE A 58 7.14 -1.77 10.92
N ARG A 59 8.42 -1.69 11.27
CA ARG A 59 8.87 -1.74 12.66
C ARG A 59 8.72 -0.39 13.36
N ASP A 60 8.48 0.67 12.61
CA ASP A 60 8.29 2.00 13.17
C ASP A 60 6.81 2.19 13.50
N TYR A 61 6.51 2.15 14.80
CA TYR A 61 5.14 2.28 15.27
C TYR A 61 4.45 3.54 14.75
N ASP A 62 5.15 4.67 14.77
CA ASP A 62 4.55 5.94 14.34
C ASP A 62 4.20 5.94 12.87
N SER A 63 5.09 5.39 12.01
CA SER A 63 4.84 5.31 10.58
C SER A 63 3.62 4.43 10.30
N VAL A 64 3.55 3.27 10.93
CA VAL A 64 2.43 2.34 10.74
C VAL A 64 1.14 2.95 11.25
N ASN A 65 1.19 3.58 12.43
CA ASN A 65 0.02 4.18 13.04
C ASN A 65 -0.56 5.29 12.16
N LYS A 66 0.29 6.12 11.59
CA LYS A 66 -0.16 7.16 10.65
C LYS A 66 -0.77 6.57 9.40
N ALA A 67 -0.17 5.51 8.88
CA ALA A 67 -0.67 4.84 7.68
C ALA A 67 -2.03 4.20 7.92
N MET A 68 -2.25 3.67 9.13
CA MET A 68 -3.50 3.02 9.49
C MET A 68 -4.65 3.99 9.76
N LYS A 69 -4.35 5.26 9.91
CA LYS A 69 -5.38 6.24 10.27
C LYS A 69 -6.51 6.28 9.23
N GLY A 70 -7.71 6.03 9.67
CA GLY A 70 -8.88 6.01 8.79
C GLY A 70 -9.08 4.70 8.04
N CYS A 71 -8.20 3.72 8.22
CA CYS A 71 -8.36 2.42 7.57
C CYS A 71 -9.22 1.49 8.42
N GLN A 72 -10.14 0.77 7.79
CA GLN A 72 -10.99 -0.20 8.45
C GLN A 72 -10.39 -1.60 8.48
N HIS A 73 -9.52 -1.89 7.53
CA HIS A 73 -8.87 -3.20 7.42
C HIS A 73 -7.40 -3.06 7.11
N VAL A 74 -6.63 -4.04 7.54
CA VAL A 74 -5.20 -4.13 7.25
C VAL A 74 -4.93 -5.51 6.66
N MET A 75 -4.30 -5.54 5.48
CA MET A 75 -3.84 -6.78 4.88
C MET A 75 -2.32 -6.79 4.92
N HIS A 76 -1.78 -7.63 5.79
CA HIS A 76 -0.35 -7.70 6.04
C HIS A 76 0.26 -8.87 5.26
N LEU A 77 1.17 -8.55 4.36
CA LEU A 77 1.84 -9.56 3.54
C LEU A 77 3.32 -9.69 3.87
#